data_955fb68397ef246913bffe25e4d03bb9
#
_entry.id   955fb68397ef246913bffe25e4d03bb9
#
_cell.length_a   1.000
_cell.length_b   1.000
_cell.length_c   1.000
_cell.angle_alpha   90.00
_cell.angle_beta   90.00
_cell.angle_gamma   90.00
#
_symmetry.space_group_name_H-M   'P 1'
#
loop_
_entity.id
_entity.type
_entity.pdbx_description
1 polymer ?
#
loop_
_entity_poly.entity_id
_entity_poly.type
_entity_poly.pdbx_seq_one_letter_code
_entity_poly.pdbx_strand_id
1 'polypeptide(L)'
;MTDDDLTHAIIGCAYKVHNTLGPGFLEKVYENALRIELEKAGFRVKQQEPINVVYDGQIVGEYYSDLWVNERVMVELKATLVLAKAHEAQLVNYLTATGINDGLLINFGPSVQVKRKFREYKPKIPLLNAILPTRSI
;
A
#
# COMPACT_ATOMS: atom_id res chain seq x y z
N MET A 1 6.76 -0.43 19.00
CA MET A 1 6.47 0.57 17.96
C MET A 1 5.04 0.37 17.48
N THR A 2 4.25 1.43 17.53
CA THR A 2 2.88 1.40 17.03
C THR A 2 2.86 1.57 15.50
N ASP A 3 1.70 1.34 14.89
CA ASP A 3 1.55 1.60 13.46
C ASP A 3 1.72 3.09 13.16
N ASP A 4 1.31 3.97 14.07
CA ASP A 4 1.53 5.41 13.92
C ASP A 4 3.01 5.75 13.93
N ASP A 5 3.78 5.16 14.84
CA ASP A 5 5.24 5.35 14.88
C ASP A 5 5.87 4.86 13.58
N LEU A 6 5.43 3.71 13.10
CA LEU A 6 5.98 3.11 11.88
C LEU A 6 5.66 3.95 10.65
N THR A 7 4.41 4.39 10.50
CA THR A 7 4.03 5.25 9.36
C THR A 7 4.79 6.57 9.41
N HIS A 8 4.97 7.15 10.59
CA HIS A 8 5.73 8.38 10.74
C HIS A 8 7.19 8.20 10.30
N ALA A 9 7.81 7.09 10.69
CA ALA A 9 9.19 6.78 10.30
C ALA A 9 9.31 6.57 8.78
N ILE A 10 8.34 5.88 8.17
CA ILE A 10 8.33 5.66 6.72
C ILE A 10 8.25 7.00 5.99
N ILE A 11 7.37 7.88 6.42
CA ILE A 11 7.21 9.21 5.81
C ILE A 11 8.51 10.00 5.92
N GLY A 12 9.19 9.95 7.07
CA GLY A 12 10.48 10.59 7.25
C GLY A 12 11.53 10.09 6.27
N CYS A 13 11.58 8.78 6.04
CA CYS A 13 12.47 8.19 5.04
C CYS A 13 12.13 8.66 3.63
N ALA A 14 10.84 8.79 3.30
CA ALA A 14 10.42 9.27 1.99
C ALA A 14 10.87 10.72 1.75
N TYR A 15 10.75 11.57 2.75
CA TYR A 15 11.25 12.95 2.65
C TYR A 15 12.76 12.98 2.44
N LYS A 16 13.50 12.13 3.16
CA LYS A 16 14.95 12.05 2.97
C LYS A 16 15.31 11.64 1.54
N VAL A 17 14.62 10.65 1.00
CA VAL A 17 14.84 10.21 -0.37
C VAL A 17 14.59 11.36 -1.35
N HIS A 18 13.45 12.04 -1.22
CA HIS A 18 13.09 13.12 -2.13
C HIS A 18 14.05 14.30 -2.00
N ASN A 19 14.46 14.64 -0.77
CA ASN A 19 15.40 15.72 -0.54
C ASN A 19 16.77 15.44 -1.16
N THR A 20 17.15 14.17 -1.25
CA THR A 20 18.42 13.76 -1.82
C THR A 20 18.36 13.67 -3.34
N LEU A 21 17.31 13.05 -3.89
CA LEU A 21 17.21 12.77 -5.32
C LEU A 21 16.53 13.88 -6.12
N GLY A 22 15.59 14.60 -5.49
CA GLY A 22 14.75 15.56 -6.19
C GLY A 22 13.69 14.88 -7.06
N PRO A 23 12.85 15.69 -7.74
CA PRO A 23 11.81 15.18 -8.60
C PRO A 23 12.35 14.71 -9.94
N GLY A 24 11.53 13.95 -10.70
CA GLY A 24 11.77 13.67 -12.11
C GLY A 24 12.30 12.30 -12.44
N PHE A 25 12.64 11.48 -11.45
CA PHE A 25 13.04 10.11 -11.72
C PHE A 25 11.82 9.21 -11.89
N LEU A 26 12.05 8.04 -12.48
CA LEU A 26 11.02 7.03 -12.59
C LEU A 26 10.71 6.44 -11.22
N GLU A 27 9.49 5.94 -11.09
CA GLU A 27 8.95 5.40 -9.83
C GLU A 27 9.87 4.37 -9.18
N LYS A 28 10.46 3.47 -9.97
CA LYS A 28 11.34 2.41 -9.45
C LYS A 28 12.58 2.96 -8.75
N VAL A 29 13.08 4.10 -9.17
CA VAL A 29 14.23 4.74 -8.50
C VAL A 29 13.89 5.11 -7.07
N TYR A 30 12.73 5.73 -6.87
CA TYR A 30 12.28 6.11 -5.53
C TYR A 30 11.95 4.88 -4.68
N GLU A 31 11.37 3.86 -5.28
CA GLU A 31 11.07 2.61 -4.58
C GLU A 31 12.35 1.98 -4.02
N ASN A 32 13.37 1.85 -4.85
CA ASN A 32 14.65 1.26 -4.44
C ASN A 32 15.34 2.11 -3.38
N ALA A 33 15.31 3.43 -3.53
CA ALA A 33 15.93 4.34 -2.57
C ALA A 33 15.20 4.29 -1.23
N LEU A 34 13.87 4.25 -1.25
CA LEU A 34 13.08 4.18 -0.02
C LEU A 34 13.34 2.86 0.70
N ARG A 35 13.44 1.73 -0.02
CA ARG A 35 13.80 0.45 0.59
C ARG A 35 15.13 0.56 1.33
N ILE A 36 16.13 1.19 0.71
CA ILE A 36 17.45 1.35 1.33
C ILE A 36 17.35 2.15 2.63
N GLU A 37 16.64 3.27 2.61
CA GLU A 37 16.50 4.09 3.81
C GLU A 37 15.75 3.37 4.92
N LEU A 38 14.71 2.63 4.57
CA LEU A 38 13.94 1.86 5.55
C LEU A 38 14.78 0.74 6.18
N GLU A 39 15.56 0.04 5.37
CA GLU A 39 16.44 -1.02 5.88
C GLU A 39 17.54 -0.45 6.77
N LYS A 40 18.10 0.69 6.41
CA LYS A 40 19.07 1.40 7.26
C LYS A 40 18.47 1.79 8.60
N ALA A 41 17.17 2.08 8.63
CA ALA A 41 16.47 2.42 9.86
C ALA A 41 16.11 1.18 10.70
N GLY A 42 16.42 -0.01 10.21
CA GLY A 42 16.21 -1.26 10.95
C GLY A 42 14.91 -1.96 10.64
N PHE A 43 14.16 -1.53 9.65
CA PHE A 43 12.89 -2.16 9.28
C PHE A 43 13.10 -3.32 8.30
N ARG A 44 12.21 -4.30 8.38
CA ARG A 44 12.15 -5.38 7.40
C ARG A 44 11.30 -4.91 6.22
N VAL A 45 11.83 -5.00 5.03
CA VAL A 45 11.15 -4.54 3.82
C VAL A 45 11.03 -5.69 2.83
N LYS A 46 9.80 -5.94 2.39
CA LYS A 46 9.53 -6.83 1.26
C LYS A 46 9.14 -5.96 0.07
N GLN A 47 9.76 -6.21 -1.06
CA GLN A 47 9.55 -5.41 -2.27
C GLN A 47 8.83 -6.25 -3.31
N GLN A 48 7.85 -5.66 -4.00
CA GLN A 48 7.07 -6.31 -5.05
C GLN A 48 6.41 -7.59 -4.56
N GLU A 49 5.70 -7.47 -3.44
CA GLU A 49 5.03 -8.60 -2.80
C GLU A 49 3.74 -8.92 -3.55
N PRO A 50 3.51 -10.21 -3.92
CA PRO A 50 2.31 -10.54 -4.69
C PRO A 50 1.02 -10.38 -3.88
N ILE A 51 -0.01 -9.91 -4.56
CA ILE A 51 -1.36 -9.75 -4.03
C ILE A 51 -2.31 -10.51 -4.94
N ASN A 52 -2.98 -11.52 -4.39
CA ASN A 52 -3.96 -12.28 -5.14
C ASN A 52 -5.38 -11.84 -4.75
N VAL A 53 -6.17 -11.52 -5.75
CA VAL A 53 -7.60 -11.24 -5.57
C VAL A 53 -8.35 -12.52 -5.89
N VAL A 54 -9.14 -12.98 -4.93
CA VAL A 54 -9.85 -14.27 -5.02
C VAL A 54 -11.34 -14.02 -5.11
N TYR A 55 -11.99 -14.72 -6.03
CA TYR A 55 -13.43 -14.71 -6.17
C TYR A 55 -13.92 -16.15 -6.30
N ASP A 56 -14.82 -16.55 -5.44
CA ASP A 56 -15.39 -17.89 -5.45
C ASP A 56 -14.30 -18.97 -5.45
N GLY A 57 -13.29 -18.78 -4.56
CA GLY A 57 -12.20 -19.73 -4.40
C GLY A 57 -11.16 -19.71 -5.52
N GLN A 58 -11.31 -18.85 -6.50
CA GLN A 58 -10.40 -18.78 -7.65
C GLN A 58 -9.69 -17.45 -7.71
N ILE A 59 -8.44 -17.46 -8.13
CA ILE A 59 -7.67 -16.22 -8.32
C ILE A 59 -8.17 -15.55 -9.60
N VAL A 60 -8.70 -14.34 -9.46
CA VAL A 60 -9.23 -13.56 -10.58
C VAL A 60 -8.36 -12.35 -10.90
N GLY A 61 -7.36 -12.04 -10.06
CA GLY A 61 -6.42 -10.96 -10.33
C GLY A 61 -5.14 -11.16 -9.54
N GLU A 62 -4.02 -10.81 -10.16
CA GLU A 62 -2.71 -10.87 -9.54
C GLU A 62 -2.04 -9.51 -9.68
N TYR A 63 -1.64 -8.96 -8.54
CA TYR A 63 -1.00 -7.65 -8.47
C TYR A 63 0.25 -7.76 -7.62
N TYR A 64 1.01 -6.68 -7.55
CA TYR A 64 2.21 -6.60 -6.72
C TYR A 64 2.18 -5.30 -5.93
N SER A 65 2.43 -5.41 -4.63
CA SER A 65 2.62 -4.25 -3.78
C SER A 65 4.06 -3.78 -3.86
N ASP A 66 4.28 -2.48 -3.90
CA ASP A 66 5.64 -1.94 -4.01
C ASP A 66 6.49 -2.32 -2.81
N LEU A 67 6.05 -1.97 -1.60
CA LEU A 67 6.80 -2.29 -0.38
C LEU A 67 5.85 -2.70 0.74
N TRP A 68 6.27 -3.67 1.54
CA TRP A 68 5.65 -3.99 2.82
C TRP A 68 6.69 -3.77 3.90
N VAL A 69 6.36 -2.96 4.90
CA VAL A 69 7.28 -2.63 5.98
C VAL A 69 6.84 -3.33 7.26
N ASN A 70 7.71 -4.18 7.79
CA ASN A 70 7.47 -5.00 8.99
C ASN A 70 6.18 -5.82 8.89
N GLU A 71 5.72 -6.11 7.68
CA GLU A 71 4.45 -6.81 7.43
C GLU A 71 3.24 -6.15 8.08
N ARG A 72 3.36 -4.86 8.41
CA ARG A 72 2.33 -4.08 9.10
C ARG A 72 1.82 -2.90 8.29
N VAL A 73 2.65 -2.34 7.42
CA VAL A 73 2.28 -1.19 6.59
C VAL A 73 2.62 -1.49 5.14
N MET A 74 1.62 -1.33 4.28
CA MET A 74 1.80 -1.44 2.83
C MET A 74 2.09 -0.05 2.28
N VAL A 75 3.10 0.07 1.42
CA VAL A 75 3.48 1.35 0.83
C VAL A 75 3.39 1.23 -0.69
N GLU A 76 2.56 2.09 -1.29
CA GLU A 76 2.45 2.22 -2.74
C GLU A 76 3.04 3.54 -3.16
N LEU A 77 3.85 3.52 -4.20
CA LEU A 77 4.60 4.68 -4.66
C LEU A 77 4.13 5.14 -6.03
N LYS A 78 4.13 6.44 -6.19
CA LYS A 78 3.89 7.09 -7.49
C LYS A 78 4.94 8.17 -7.69
N ALA A 79 5.12 8.56 -8.96
CA ALA A 79 6.01 9.65 -9.34
C ALA A 79 5.29 10.48 -10.40
N THR A 80 4.21 11.13 -9.98
CA THR A 80 3.33 11.90 -10.87
C THR A 80 3.23 13.33 -10.41
N LEU A 81 2.67 14.20 -11.23
CA LEU A 81 2.43 15.59 -10.83
C LEU A 81 1.38 15.68 -9.74
N VAL A 82 0.32 14.87 -9.87
CA VAL A 82 -0.81 14.89 -8.94
C VAL A 82 -1.29 13.47 -8.71
N LEU A 83 -1.59 13.13 -7.46
CA LEU A 83 -2.21 11.85 -7.12
C LEU A 83 -3.67 11.84 -7.58
N ALA A 84 -4.08 10.74 -8.21
CA ALA A 84 -5.47 10.52 -8.58
C ALA A 84 -6.19 9.76 -7.48
N LYS A 85 -7.49 9.99 -7.34
CA LYS A 85 -8.31 9.24 -6.38
C LYS A 85 -8.33 7.75 -6.66
N ALA A 86 -8.17 7.37 -7.93
CA ALA A 86 -8.08 5.95 -8.29
C ALA A 86 -6.88 5.26 -7.63
N HIS A 87 -5.77 5.98 -7.41
CA HIS A 87 -4.61 5.42 -6.72
C HIS A 87 -4.93 5.11 -5.26
N GLU A 88 -5.73 5.98 -4.62
CA GLU A 88 -6.13 5.76 -3.23
C GLU A 88 -7.07 4.56 -3.12
N ALA A 89 -8.02 4.45 -4.03
CA ALA A 89 -8.95 3.32 -4.07
C ALA A 89 -8.22 2.01 -4.29
N GLN A 90 -7.21 2.00 -5.17
CA GLN A 90 -6.41 0.80 -5.43
C GLN A 90 -5.69 0.34 -4.16
N LEU A 91 -5.09 1.27 -3.41
CA LEU A 91 -4.43 0.92 -2.16
C LEU A 91 -5.41 0.30 -1.16
N VAL A 92 -6.59 0.90 -1.00
CA VAL A 92 -7.61 0.36 -0.10
C VAL A 92 -8.00 -1.06 -0.52
N ASN A 93 -8.16 -1.30 -1.81
CA ASN A 93 -8.47 -2.64 -2.33
C ASN A 93 -7.35 -3.64 -2.02
N TYR A 94 -6.09 -3.23 -2.14
CA TYR A 94 -4.96 -4.08 -1.81
C TYR A 94 -4.93 -4.41 -0.31
N LEU A 95 -5.21 -3.42 0.53
CA LEU A 95 -5.30 -3.64 1.99
C LEU A 95 -6.40 -4.64 2.32
N THR A 96 -7.55 -4.49 1.69
CA THR A 96 -8.68 -5.39 1.90
C THR A 96 -8.33 -6.82 1.45
N ALA A 97 -7.68 -6.96 0.31
CA ALA A 97 -7.31 -8.27 -0.24
C ALA A 97 -6.26 -8.99 0.62
N THR A 98 -5.36 -8.26 1.25
CA THR A 98 -4.25 -8.84 2.03
C THR A 98 -4.52 -8.93 3.52
N GLY A 99 -5.50 -8.19 4.04
CA GLY A 99 -5.76 -8.12 5.47
C GLY A 99 -4.81 -7.21 6.23
N ILE A 100 -3.94 -6.48 5.55
CA ILE A 100 -3.08 -5.47 6.19
C ILE A 100 -3.93 -4.25 6.48
N ASN A 101 -3.80 -3.71 7.70
CA ASN A 101 -4.70 -2.64 8.17
C ASN A 101 -4.30 -1.25 7.71
N ASP A 102 -3.00 -0.98 7.56
CA ASP A 102 -2.48 0.35 7.29
C ASP A 102 -1.75 0.40 5.96
N GLY A 103 -1.98 1.47 5.21
CA GLY A 103 -1.27 1.72 3.97
C GLY A 103 -0.91 3.18 3.79
N LEU A 104 0.18 3.41 3.08
CA LEU A 104 0.60 4.74 2.68
C LEU A 104 0.71 4.79 1.17
N LEU A 105 0.09 5.78 0.58
CA LEU A 105 0.30 6.15 -0.81
C LEU A 105 1.24 7.35 -0.80
N ILE A 106 2.43 7.18 -1.35
CA ILE A 106 3.45 8.22 -1.35
C ILE A 106 3.76 8.62 -2.79
N ASN A 107 3.59 9.89 -3.09
CA ASN A 107 3.90 10.42 -4.40
C ASN A 107 5.21 11.23 -4.33
N PHE A 108 6.19 10.82 -5.13
CA PHE A 108 7.44 11.54 -5.34
C PHE A 108 7.27 12.45 -6.56
N GLY A 109 6.40 13.44 -6.43
CA GLY A 109 6.16 14.44 -7.46
C GLY A 109 7.06 15.67 -7.26
N PRO A 110 6.58 16.85 -7.62
CA PRO A 110 7.32 18.09 -7.34
C PRO A 110 7.66 18.24 -5.86
N SER A 111 6.80 17.75 -5.00
CA SER A 111 7.02 17.58 -3.57
C SER A 111 6.47 16.22 -3.15
N VAL A 112 6.83 15.79 -1.94
CA VAL A 112 6.27 14.55 -1.39
C VAL A 112 4.84 14.82 -0.97
N GLN A 113 3.94 13.96 -1.45
CA GLN A 113 2.54 13.93 -1.03
C GLN A 113 2.25 12.57 -0.44
N VAL A 114 1.55 12.53 0.68
CA VAL A 114 1.24 11.28 1.39
C VAL A 114 -0.24 11.21 1.67
N LYS A 115 -0.82 10.04 1.37
CA LYS A 115 -2.19 9.70 1.78
C LYS A 115 -2.12 8.44 2.61
N ARG A 116 -2.61 8.49 3.83
CA ARG A 116 -2.71 7.31 4.69
C ARG A 116 -4.09 6.71 4.51
N LYS A 117 -4.12 5.39 4.29
CA LYS A 117 -5.35 4.65 4.09
C LYS A 117 -5.43 3.50 5.07
N PHE A 118 -6.65 3.07 5.35
CA PHE A 118 -6.91 1.95 6.23
C PHE A 118 -7.73 0.92 5.48
N ARG A 119 -7.57 -0.33 5.88
CA ARG A 119 -8.35 -1.41 5.31
C ARG A 119 -9.83 -1.18 5.62
N GLU A 120 -10.67 -1.34 4.59
CA GLU A 120 -12.11 -1.31 4.81
C GLU A 120 -12.55 -2.60 5.44
N TYR A 121 -13.33 -2.50 6.51
CA TYR A 121 -13.96 -3.65 7.10
C TYR A 121 -15.21 -4.00 6.29
N LYS A 122 -15.22 -5.20 5.76
CA LYS A 122 -16.41 -5.72 5.08
C LYS A 122 -16.84 -6.97 5.84
N PRO A 123 -17.90 -6.89 6.65
CA PRO A 123 -18.34 -8.06 7.39
C PRO A 123 -18.75 -9.16 6.41
N LYS A 124 -18.42 -10.39 6.77
CA LYS A 124 -18.87 -11.53 6.00
C LYS A 124 -20.39 -11.60 6.07
N ILE A 125 -21.04 -11.79 4.93
CA ILE A 125 -22.49 -11.95 4.88
C ILE A 125 -22.76 -13.44 5.10
N PRO A 126 -23.46 -13.73 6.11
CA PRO A 126 -23.80 -15.11 6.41
C PRO A 126 -24.83 -15.68 5.44
N LEU A 127 -24.23 -14.19 5.46
CA LEU A 127 -24.55 -13.97 5.03
C LEU A 127 -25.40 -14.13 4.45
N LEU A 128 -25.95 -13.88 4.42
CA LEU A 128 -26.32 -13.84 4.06
C LEU A 128 -26.46 -14.26 3.45
N ASN A 129 -26.37 -14.43 3.82
CA ASN A 129 -26.27 -14.85 3.55
C ASN A 129 -26.51 -15.37 3.25
N ALA A 130 -26.90 -15.56 3.62
CA ALA A 130 -26.99 -15.92 3.62
C ALA A 130 -27.71 -16.03 3.20
N ILE A 131 -28.20 -15.78 3.26
CA ILE A 131 -28.58 -15.82 2.95
C ILE A 131 -28.86 -15.75 2.08
N LEU A 132 -29.25 -15.75 1.85
CA LEU A 132 -29.25 -15.82 1.21
C LEU A 132 -29.34 -16.35 0.40
N PRO A 133 -29.97 -16.67 0.27
CA PRO A 133 -29.91 -17.26 -0.43
C PRO A 133 -29.92 -17.32 -1.38
N THR A 134 -30.21 -17.33 -1.45
CA THR A 134 -29.86 -17.32 -2.11
C THR A 134 -29.49 -16.92 -3.12
N ARG A 135 -29.63 -16.97 -3.23
CA ARG A 135 -29.03 -16.74 -3.98
C ARG A 135 -29.00 -16.99 -4.80
N SER A 136 -29.42 -16.99 -4.94
CA SER A 136 -29.06 -17.18 -5.46
C SER A 136 -29.04 -17.08 -6.04
N ILE A 137 -29.50 -16.94 -6.09
CA ILE A 137 -29.33 -16.90 -6.15
C ILE A 137 -29.19 -16.71 -6.29
#